data_13e6997122d296daf435fd7be2a2fcf1
#
_entry.id   13e6997122d296daf435fd7be2a2fcf1
#
_cell.length_a   1.000
_cell.length_b   1.000
_cell.length_c   1.000
_cell.angle_alpha   90.00
_cell.angle_beta   90.00
_cell.angle_gamma   90.00
#
_symmetry.space_group_name_H-M   'P 1'
#
loop_
_entity.id
_entity.type
_entity.pdbx_description
1 polymer ?
#
loop_
_entity_poly.entity_id
_entity_poly.type
_entity_poly.pdbx_seq_one_letter_code
_entity_poly.pdbx_strand_id
1 'polypeptide(L)'
;MSRLFSSITIRGQEIKNKCWVSPMCQYSSEDGFSNNWHLVHLGSRAAGGAGLVMTEAAAISPEGRISPSDLGIWKDDHCLLYTSPSPRDDT
;
A
#
# COMPACT_ATOMS: atom_id res chain seq x y z
N MET A 1 -5.65 5.28 -29.31
CA MET A 1 -5.68 4.65 -27.99
C MET A 1 -4.43 5.00 -27.22
N SER A 2 -4.57 5.44 -25.99
CA SER A 2 -3.42 5.86 -25.19
C SER A 2 -2.68 4.64 -24.64
N ARG A 3 -1.35 4.66 -24.70
CA ARG A 3 -0.54 3.61 -24.07
C ARG A 3 -0.66 3.63 -22.55
N LEU A 4 -0.94 4.81 -21.98
CA LEU A 4 -1.09 4.95 -20.54
C LEU A 4 -2.22 4.08 -19.99
N PHE A 5 -3.32 3.98 -20.73
CA PHE A 5 -4.49 3.23 -20.28
C PHE A 5 -4.55 1.80 -20.82
N SER A 6 -3.51 1.37 -21.54
CA SER A 6 -3.43 -0.02 -21.93
C SER A 6 -2.87 -0.87 -20.79
N SER A 7 -3.23 -2.16 -20.76
CA SER A 7 -2.73 -3.07 -19.73
C SER A 7 -1.28 -3.42 -19.95
N ILE A 8 -0.65 -3.89 -18.87
CA ILE A 8 0.69 -4.45 -18.90
C ILE A 8 0.71 -5.70 -18.01
N THR A 9 1.44 -6.72 -18.46
CA THR A 9 1.58 -7.95 -17.68
C THR A 9 2.98 -8.04 -17.12
N ILE A 10 3.08 -8.19 -15.80
CA ILE A 10 4.35 -8.33 -15.09
C ILE A 10 4.30 -9.61 -14.29
N ARG A 11 5.18 -10.56 -14.59
CA ARG A 11 5.26 -11.86 -13.94
C ARG A 11 3.92 -12.59 -13.90
N GLY A 12 3.19 -12.54 -15.01
CA GLY A 12 1.89 -13.19 -15.12
C GLY A 12 0.72 -12.42 -14.53
N GLN A 13 0.98 -11.27 -13.90
CA GLN A 13 -0.07 -10.41 -13.34
C GLN A 13 -0.41 -9.30 -14.33
N GLU A 14 -1.64 -9.29 -14.81
CA GLU A 14 -2.10 -8.23 -15.69
C GLU A 14 -2.53 -7.02 -14.86
N ILE A 15 -1.99 -5.85 -15.22
CA ILE A 15 -2.32 -4.58 -14.58
C ILE A 15 -3.07 -3.76 -15.62
N LYS A 16 -4.25 -3.27 -15.25
CA LYS A 16 -5.21 -2.70 -16.21
C LYS A 16 -4.74 -1.44 -16.93
N ASN A 17 -3.82 -0.70 -16.34
CA ASN A 17 -3.26 0.49 -16.98
C ASN A 17 -1.87 0.77 -16.40
N LYS A 18 -1.21 1.79 -16.93
CA LYS A 18 0.13 2.20 -16.49
C LYS A 18 0.11 3.48 -15.65
N CYS A 19 -1.06 3.89 -15.20
CA CYS A 19 -1.20 5.00 -14.28
C CYS A 19 -1.09 4.45 -12.85
N TRP A 20 0.08 4.58 -12.25
CA TRP A 20 0.42 3.96 -10.98
C TRP A 20 0.70 5.03 -9.94
N VAL A 21 0.30 4.76 -8.71
CA VAL A 21 0.57 5.67 -7.60
C VAL A 21 1.90 5.29 -6.97
N SER A 22 2.82 6.26 -6.96
CA SER A 22 4.14 6.08 -6.36
C SER A 22 4.03 6.02 -4.83
N PRO A 23 5.00 5.41 -4.14
CA PRO A 23 5.00 5.40 -2.67
C PRO A 23 5.21 6.82 -2.14
N MET A 24 4.35 7.21 -1.19
CA MET A 24 4.41 8.54 -0.58
C MET A 24 4.18 8.41 0.91
N CYS A 25 5.20 8.74 1.72
CA CYS A 25 5.10 8.68 3.16
C CYS A 25 4.07 9.68 3.68
N GLN A 26 3.17 9.22 4.55
CA GLN A 26 2.09 10.04 5.09
C GLN A 26 2.41 10.58 6.48
N TYR A 27 3.38 10.00 7.16
CA TYR A 27 3.78 10.42 8.53
C TYR A 27 2.59 10.46 9.48
N SER A 28 1.70 9.49 9.37
CA SER A 28 0.43 9.47 10.10
C SER A 28 0.23 8.23 10.95
N SER A 29 1.27 7.42 11.13
CA SER A 29 1.20 6.19 11.91
C SER A 29 1.56 6.44 13.36
N GLU A 30 0.99 5.64 14.26
CA GLU A 30 1.36 5.60 15.67
C GLU A 30 1.89 4.21 15.98
N ASP A 31 3.11 4.15 16.51
CA ASP A 31 3.78 2.89 16.82
C ASP A 31 3.77 1.92 15.63
N GLY A 32 3.91 2.47 14.43
CA GLY A 32 3.94 1.71 13.19
C GLY A 32 2.60 1.24 12.67
N PHE A 33 1.51 1.46 13.39
CA PHE A 33 0.19 0.99 12.97
C PHE A 33 -0.42 1.89 11.90
N SER A 34 -1.00 1.25 10.89
CA SER A 34 -1.84 1.95 9.92
C SER A 34 -3.16 2.35 10.58
N ASN A 35 -3.84 3.31 9.98
CA ASN A 35 -5.10 3.81 10.51
C ASN A 35 -6.05 4.14 9.36
N ASN A 36 -7.17 4.79 9.69
CA ASN A 36 -8.17 5.13 8.69
C ASN A 36 -7.63 6.03 7.57
N TRP A 37 -6.66 6.89 7.86
CA TRP A 37 -6.06 7.73 6.82
C TRP A 37 -5.38 6.89 5.75
N HIS A 38 -4.66 5.83 6.15
CA HIS A 38 -4.01 4.96 5.18
C HIS A 38 -5.04 4.27 4.30
N LEU A 39 -6.13 3.81 4.88
CA LEU A 39 -7.22 3.20 4.10
C LEU A 39 -7.82 4.20 3.11
N VAL A 40 -8.12 5.41 3.56
CA VAL A 40 -8.69 6.46 2.70
C VAL A 40 -7.69 6.85 1.62
N HIS A 41 -6.43 7.06 1.98
CA HIS A 41 -5.40 7.49 1.04
C HIS A 41 -5.21 6.47 -0.08
N LEU A 42 -4.95 5.21 0.28
CA LEU A 42 -4.70 4.17 -0.71
C LEU A 42 -5.98 3.79 -1.44
N GLY A 43 -7.08 3.67 -0.71
CA GLY A 43 -8.36 3.28 -1.29
C GLY A 43 -8.89 4.30 -2.27
N SER A 44 -8.71 5.59 -2.01
CA SER A 44 -9.19 6.63 -2.93
C SER A 44 -8.45 6.58 -4.27
N ARG A 45 -7.15 6.29 -4.26
CA ARG A 45 -6.37 6.16 -5.50
C ARG A 45 -6.79 4.91 -6.27
N ALA A 46 -7.00 3.81 -5.57
CA ALA A 46 -7.46 2.58 -6.21
C ALA A 46 -8.86 2.76 -6.80
N ALA A 47 -9.78 3.34 -6.05
CA ALA A 47 -11.13 3.61 -6.52
C ALA A 47 -11.15 4.62 -7.68
N GLY A 48 -10.17 5.52 -7.72
CA GLY A 48 -10.03 6.49 -8.80
C GLY A 48 -9.52 5.93 -10.11
N GLY A 49 -9.12 4.66 -10.14
CA GLY A 49 -8.77 3.98 -11.38
C GLY A 49 -7.30 3.66 -11.58
N ALA A 50 -6.44 3.90 -10.59
CA ALA A 50 -5.02 3.54 -10.71
C ALA A 50 -4.87 2.04 -10.94
N GLY A 51 -3.96 1.67 -11.83
CA GLY A 51 -3.68 0.26 -12.11
C GLY A 51 -2.86 -0.40 -11.00
N LEU A 52 -2.03 0.38 -10.31
CA LEU A 52 -1.20 -0.08 -9.22
C LEU A 52 -1.08 1.04 -8.19
N VAL A 53 -1.22 0.69 -6.93
CA VAL A 53 -1.03 1.62 -5.82
C VAL A 53 0.06 1.05 -4.91
N MET A 54 1.13 1.82 -4.70
CA MET A 54 2.21 1.40 -3.82
C MET A 54 2.05 2.06 -2.46
N THR A 55 2.23 1.26 -1.40
CA THR A 55 2.21 1.78 -0.05
C THR A 55 3.47 2.58 0.24
N GLU A 56 3.42 3.39 1.28
CA GLU A 56 4.59 4.14 1.72
C GLU A 56 5.67 3.20 2.27
N ALA A 57 6.86 3.74 2.50
CA ALA A 57 7.94 2.98 3.11
C ALA A 57 7.52 2.46 4.47
N ALA A 58 7.71 1.17 4.69
CA ALA A 58 7.35 0.52 5.95
C ALA A 58 8.62 0.02 6.63
N ALA A 59 8.77 0.33 7.91
CA ALA A 59 9.95 -0.06 8.67
C ALA A 59 9.83 -1.51 9.16
N ILE A 60 10.92 -2.24 9.09
CA ILE A 60 10.98 -3.63 9.57
C ILE A 60 11.38 -3.73 11.05
N SER A 61 11.69 -2.61 11.65
CA SER A 61 11.98 -2.52 13.09
C SER A 61 11.69 -1.10 13.56
N PRO A 62 11.43 -0.89 14.86
CA PRO A 62 11.19 0.47 15.36
C PRO A 62 12.35 1.42 15.07
N GLU A 63 13.58 0.91 15.13
CA GLU A 63 14.78 1.73 14.89
C GLU A 63 14.93 2.08 13.41
N GLY A 64 14.32 1.30 12.51
CA GLY A 64 14.41 1.52 11.07
C GLY A 64 13.49 2.60 10.54
N ARG A 65 12.66 3.19 11.39
CA ARG A 65 11.76 4.26 10.96
C ARG A 65 12.54 5.52 10.62
N ILE A 66 12.11 6.19 9.54
CA ILE A 66 12.67 7.49 9.18
C ILE A 66 12.19 8.55 10.17
N SER A 67 10.93 8.45 10.61
CA SER A 67 10.35 9.35 11.61
C SER A 67 9.50 8.53 12.58
N PRO A 68 9.15 9.09 13.77
CA PRO A 68 8.29 8.36 14.71
C PRO A 68 6.90 8.05 14.17
N SER A 69 6.47 8.73 13.12
CA SER A 69 5.15 8.54 12.52
C SER A 69 5.18 7.63 11.30
N ASP A 70 6.26 6.93 11.06
CA ASP A 70 6.37 6.03 9.91
C ASP A 70 5.59 4.75 10.13
N LEU A 71 5.11 4.19 9.03
CA LEU A 71 4.44 2.90 9.00
C LEU A 71 5.43 1.79 9.33
N GLY A 72 4.95 0.73 9.98
CA GLY A 72 5.79 -0.41 10.34
C GLY A 72 5.19 -1.73 9.89
N ILE A 73 6.04 -2.74 9.79
CA ILE A 73 5.64 -4.12 9.52
C ILE A 73 6.42 -5.10 10.41
N TRP A 74 6.84 -4.66 11.61
CA TRP A 74 7.61 -5.51 12.51
C TRP A 74 6.75 -6.34 13.48
N LYS A 75 5.42 -6.19 13.41
CA LYS A 75 4.46 -6.99 14.19
C LYS A 75 3.40 -7.54 13.26
N ASP A 76 2.85 -8.69 13.61
CA ASP A 76 1.75 -9.28 12.83
C ASP A 76 0.56 -8.33 12.74
N ASP A 77 0.25 -7.63 13.82
CA ASP A 77 -0.88 -6.70 13.84
C ASP A 77 -0.72 -5.53 12.87
N HIS A 78 0.51 -5.16 12.52
CA HIS A 78 0.77 -4.12 11.53
C HIS A 78 0.26 -4.50 10.13
N CYS A 79 0.18 -5.79 9.85
CA CYS A 79 -0.17 -6.28 8.52
C CYS A 79 -1.66 -6.34 8.26
N LEU A 80 -2.51 -6.09 9.26
CA LEU A 80 -3.95 -6.28 9.14
C LEU A 80 -4.58 -5.45 8.03
N LEU A 81 -4.12 -4.22 7.83
CA LEU A 81 -4.69 -3.35 6.80
C LEU A 81 -4.46 -3.90 5.40
N TYR A 82 -3.31 -4.54 5.17
CA TYR A 82 -2.91 -4.98 3.84
C TYR A 82 -3.38 -6.38 3.50
N THR A 83 -3.57 -7.23 4.51
CA THR A 83 -3.89 -8.64 4.30
C THR A 83 -5.36 -8.93 4.52
N SER A 84 -6.03 -8.20 5.41
CA SER A 84 -7.47 -8.35 5.64
C SER A 84 -8.22 -7.62 4.53
N PRO A 85 -9.29 -8.14 4.01
CA PRO A 85 -9.96 -9.40 4.25
C PRO A 85 -9.61 -10.48 3.22
N SER A 86 -8.37 -10.61 2.87
CA SER A 86 -7.95 -11.59 1.87
C SER A 86 -8.27 -13.01 2.37
N PRO A 87 -8.81 -13.88 1.52
CA PRO A 87 -9.07 -15.26 1.93
C PRO A 87 -7.85 -16.01 2.41
N ARG A 88 -6.66 -15.64 1.95
CA ARG A 88 -5.42 -16.30 2.37
C ARG A 88 -5.10 -16.06 3.83
N ASP A 89 -5.61 -14.99 4.38
CA ASP A 89 -5.27 -14.59 5.73
C ASP A 89 -5.96 -15.44 6.77
N ASP A 90 -6.88 -16.27 6.35
CA ASP A 90 -7.58 -17.21 7.22
C ASP A 90 -6.73 -18.41 7.60
N THR A 91 -5.65 -18.57 6.94
CA THR A 91 -4.76 -19.71 7.16
C THR A 91 -3.76 -19.45 8.26
#